data_f4e0c41b5f624c5b6f009bc66b373c58
#
_entry.id   f4e0c41b5f624c5b6f009bc66b373c58
#
_cell.length_a   1.000
_cell.length_b   1.000
_cell.length_c   1.000
_cell.angle_alpha   90.00
_cell.angle_beta   90.00
_cell.angle_gamma   90.00
#
_symmetry.space_group_name_H-M   'P 1'
#
loop_
_entity.id
_entity.type
_entity.pdbx_description
1 polymer ?
#
loop_
_entity_poly.entity_id
_entity_poly.type
_entity_poly.pdbx_seq_one_letter_code
_entity_poly.pdbx_strand_id
1 'polypeptide(L)'
;MPKLGMGALSHIRVLDLSRVLAGPWCAQNLADLGADVIKVERPGAGDDTRHWGPPFAKDPNGLDTEESAYFICINRNKRSITVDISKPEGQDIIRQLAKESDVVIENYKVGDLAKYGLDYESLKQIKPDLIYCSITGFGQTGPYAHRPGYDFIIQGMGGFMSVTGEAEDVEGASPQKSGVAIADIFTGMYASTAILAAVVHRDHTGEGQYIDMSLLDTQVAVMANVSSAYLTSGEIPRRWGNASPIIRSEEHTSELQSQSTISYA
;
A
#
# COMPACT_ATOMS: atom_id res chain seq x y z
N MET A 1 10.73 -3.47 28.04
CA MET A 1 10.57 -2.97 26.65
C MET A 1 11.62 -3.66 25.80
N PRO A 2 11.28 -4.26 24.66
CA PRO A 2 12.31 -4.78 23.76
C PRO A 2 13.22 -3.60 23.36
N LYS A 3 14.52 -3.81 23.33
CA LYS A 3 15.46 -2.81 22.86
C LYS A 3 15.11 -2.51 21.39
N LEU A 4 14.77 -1.25 21.07
CA LEU A 4 14.79 -0.78 19.68
C LEU A 4 16.13 -1.23 19.08
N GLY A 5 16.12 -2.05 18.03
CA GLY A 5 17.32 -2.52 17.38
C GLY A 5 17.53 -4.04 17.29
N MET A 6 16.50 -4.86 17.55
CA MET A 6 16.63 -6.33 17.43
C MET A 6 15.93 -6.92 16.18
N GLY A 7 15.32 -6.11 15.32
CA GLY A 7 14.71 -6.59 14.07
C GLY A 7 15.70 -6.65 12.91
N ALA A 8 15.36 -7.40 11.86
CA ALA A 8 16.20 -7.57 10.67
C ALA A 8 16.56 -6.22 10.00
N LEU A 9 15.66 -5.23 10.09
CA LEU A 9 15.84 -3.90 9.50
C LEU A 9 16.20 -2.82 10.52
N SER A 10 16.74 -3.17 11.68
CA SER A 10 17.08 -2.20 12.74
C SER A 10 18.11 -1.15 12.34
N HIS A 11 18.82 -1.39 11.26
CA HIS A 11 19.82 -0.47 10.66
C HIS A 11 19.21 0.46 9.59
N ILE A 12 17.93 0.29 9.26
CA ILE A 12 17.22 1.03 8.20
C ILE A 12 16.34 2.10 8.83
N ARG A 13 16.46 3.32 8.36
CA ARG A 13 15.56 4.43 8.67
C ARG A 13 14.68 4.78 7.48
N VAL A 14 13.39 4.89 7.73
CA VAL A 14 12.36 5.19 6.71
C VAL A 14 11.69 6.52 7.04
N LEU A 15 11.66 7.42 6.08
CA LEU A 15 10.86 8.65 6.11
C LEU A 15 9.56 8.39 5.33
N ASP A 16 8.46 8.28 6.05
CA ASP A 16 7.13 7.99 5.51
C ASP A 16 6.35 9.29 5.32
N LEU A 17 6.33 9.82 4.09
CA LEU A 17 5.52 10.97 3.69
C LEU A 17 4.15 10.56 3.17
N SER A 18 3.87 9.25 3.10
CA SER A 18 2.64 8.71 2.53
C SER A 18 1.44 8.84 3.48
N ARG A 19 0.25 8.71 2.92
CA ARG A 19 -1.02 8.75 3.63
C ARG A 19 -2.01 7.73 3.06
N VAL A 20 -3.11 7.55 3.73
CA VAL A 20 -4.22 6.65 3.41
C VAL A 20 -3.83 5.20 3.65
N LEU A 21 -3.51 4.37 2.65
CA LEU A 21 -3.36 2.93 2.90
C LEU A 21 -2.09 2.32 2.29
N ALA A 22 -1.91 2.31 0.99
CA ALA A 22 -0.84 1.54 0.34
C ALA A 22 0.57 1.91 0.85
N GLY A 23 0.90 3.20 0.91
CA GLY A 23 2.18 3.69 1.44
C GLY A 23 2.34 3.44 2.95
N PRO A 24 1.36 3.83 3.79
CA PRO A 24 1.41 3.53 5.22
C PRO A 24 1.51 2.03 5.53
N TRP A 25 0.84 1.16 4.76
CA TRP A 25 0.95 -0.30 4.88
C TRP A 25 2.38 -0.78 4.57
N CYS A 26 2.99 -0.26 3.49
CA CYS A 26 4.38 -0.53 3.17
C CYS A 26 5.32 -0.13 4.31
N ALA A 27 5.20 1.12 4.77
CA ALA A 27 6.03 1.65 5.85
C ALA A 27 5.86 0.87 7.17
N GLN A 28 4.62 0.42 7.49
CA GLN A 28 4.34 -0.42 8.65
C GLN A 28 5.00 -1.79 8.54
N ASN A 29 4.97 -2.43 7.37
CA ASN A 29 5.64 -3.72 7.17
C ASN A 29 7.14 -3.61 7.44
N LEU A 30 7.78 -2.52 7.00
CA LEU A 30 9.20 -2.28 7.31
C LEU A 30 9.43 -2.01 8.81
N ALA A 31 8.51 -1.28 9.46
CA ALA A 31 8.55 -1.05 10.92
C ALA A 31 8.38 -2.35 11.72
N ASP A 32 7.48 -3.24 11.29
CA ASP A 32 7.27 -4.56 11.91
C ASP A 32 8.53 -5.44 11.80
N LEU A 33 9.34 -5.25 10.75
CA LEU A 33 10.63 -5.91 10.58
C LEU A 33 11.78 -5.21 11.32
N GLY A 34 11.50 -4.11 12.03
CA GLY A 34 12.44 -3.43 12.91
C GLY A 34 13.02 -2.11 12.38
N ALA A 35 12.62 -1.63 11.21
CA ALA A 35 13.05 -0.33 10.71
C ALA A 35 12.58 0.83 11.62
N ASP A 36 13.40 1.88 11.73
CA ASP A 36 13.03 3.12 12.40
C ASP A 36 12.22 4.00 11.45
N VAL A 37 10.90 3.99 11.59
CA VAL A 37 9.98 4.68 10.68
C VAL A 37 9.49 5.99 11.31
N ILE A 38 9.71 7.10 10.59
CA ILE A 38 9.19 8.42 10.93
C ILE A 38 8.10 8.79 9.93
N LYS A 39 6.85 8.80 10.40
CA LYS A 39 5.71 9.28 9.61
C LYS A 39 5.58 10.79 9.73
N VAL A 40 5.45 11.45 8.60
CA VAL A 40 5.21 12.89 8.52
C VAL A 40 3.73 13.14 8.26
N GLU A 41 3.12 13.92 9.11
CA GLU A 41 1.70 14.26 9.02
C GLU A 41 1.51 15.78 8.87
N ARG A 42 0.38 16.18 8.30
CA ARG A 42 0.03 17.59 8.18
C ARG A 42 -0.37 18.16 9.55
N PRO A 43 0.12 19.33 9.95
CA PRO A 43 -0.29 19.96 11.19
C PRO A 43 -1.81 20.16 11.29
N GLY A 44 -2.38 19.88 12.45
CA GLY A 44 -3.80 20.04 12.77
C GLY A 44 -4.75 18.98 12.20
N ALA A 45 -4.47 18.42 11.03
CA ALA A 45 -5.34 17.42 10.41
C ALA A 45 -4.78 15.98 10.44
N GLY A 46 -3.46 15.83 10.45
CA GLY A 46 -2.82 14.52 10.38
C GLY A 46 -3.05 13.80 9.04
N ASP A 47 -2.98 12.48 9.10
CA ASP A 47 -3.38 11.60 8.02
C ASP A 47 -4.92 11.59 7.90
N ASP A 48 -5.44 11.58 6.68
CA ASP A 48 -6.89 11.58 6.41
C ASP A 48 -7.60 10.41 7.13
N THR A 49 -6.92 9.29 7.30
CA THR A 49 -7.47 8.09 7.96
C THR A 49 -7.72 8.26 9.45
N ARG A 50 -7.16 9.27 10.12
CA ARG A 50 -7.48 9.57 11.51
C ARG A 50 -8.97 9.86 11.72
N HIS A 51 -9.63 10.43 10.70
CA HIS A 51 -11.04 10.80 10.72
C HIS A 51 -11.98 9.74 10.12
N TRP A 52 -11.43 8.60 9.67
CA TRP A 52 -12.23 7.55 9.03
C TRP A 52 -12.81 6.57 10.06
N GLY A 53 -13.79 7.04 10.79
CA GLY A 53 -14.53 6.28 11.80
C GLY A 53 -16.03 6.60 11.74
N PRO A 54 -16.87 5.93 12.55
CA PRO A 54 -16.53 4.89 13.51
C PRO A 54 -16.06 3.58 12.86
N PRO A 55 -15.37 2.69 13.62
CA PRO A 55 -15.08 2.80 15.06
C PRO A 55 -13.81 3.60 15.36
N PHE A 56 -13.80 4.23 16.54
CA PHE A 56 -12.62 4.86 17.13
C PHE A 56 -12.12 4.03 18.32
N ALA A 57 -10.84 4.16 18.64
CA ALA A 57 -10.29 3.56 19.86
C ALA A 57 -10.98 4.12 21.08
N LYS A 58 -11.13 3.29 22.11
CA LYS A 58 -11.73 3.70 23.38
C LYS A 58 -10.64 4.07 24.39
N ASP A 59 -10.91 5.10 25.17
CA ASP A 59 -10.13 5.42 26.37
C ASP A 59 -10.46 4.42 27.51
N PRO A 60 -9.75 4.47 28.64
CA PRO A 60 -10.03 3.61 29.80
C PRO A 60 -11.44 3.74 30.39
N ASN A 61 -12.15 4.84 30.09
CA ASN A 61 -13.52 5.08 30.53
C ASN A 61 -14.58 4.61 29.51
N GLY A 62 -14.12 4.05 28.36
CA GLY A 62 -15.00 3.58 27.29
C GLY A 62 -15.47 4.67 26.31
N LEU A 63 -14.92 5.87 26.40
CA LEU A 63 -15.24 6.99 25.50
C LEU A 63 -14.39 6.89 24.22
N ASP A 64 -14.95 7.35 23.09
CA ASP A 64 -14.22 7.42 21.84
C ASP A 64 -13.05 8.42 21.93
N THR A 65 -11.89 8.01 21.45
CA THR A 65 -10.74 8.89 21.23
C THR A 65 -10.81 9.47 19.81
N GLU A 66 -9.81 10.28 19.43
CA GLU A 66 -9.65 10.79 18.05
C GLU A 66 -8.89 9.81 17.12
N GLU A 67 -8.61 8.59 17.57
CA GLU A 67 -7.86 7.62 16.80
C GLU A 67 -8.79 6.58 16.16
N SER A 68 -8.97 6.67 14.84
CA SER A 68 -9.77 5.69 14.11
C SER A 68 -9.09 4.31 14.07
N ALA A 69 -9.90 3.26 14.04
CA ALA A 69 -9.41 1.90 13.82
C ALA A 69 -8.63 1.78 12.49
N TYR A 70 -9.00 2.56 11.48
CA TYR A 70 -8.32 2.58 10.19
C TYR A 70 -6.88 3.12 10.33
N PHE A 71 -6.69 4.25 11.02
CA PHE A 71 -5.36 4.81 11.26
C PHE A 71 -4.47 3.83 12.06
N ILE A 72 -5.03 3.22 13.10
CA ILE A 72 -4.30 2.30 13.98
C ILE A 72 -3.81 1.06 13.20
N CYS A 73 -4.63 0.50 12.30
CA CYS A 73 -4.29 -0.74 11.61
C CYS A 73 -3.10 -0.61 10.64
N ILE A 74 -2.72 0.61 10.25
CA ILE A 74 -1.69 0.88 9.24
C ILE A 74 -0.50 1.71 9.73
N ASN A 75 -0.47 2.09 11.01
CA ASN A 75 0.57 2.98 11.52
C ASN A 75 1.25 2.49 12.82
N ARG A 76 1.05 1.22 13.20
CA ARG A 76 1.78 0.66 14.36
C ARG A 76 3.30 0.70 14.12
N ASN A 77 4.05 0.76 15.22
CA ASN A 77 5.52 0.78 15.25
C ASN A 77 6.17 1.99 14.55
N LYS A 78 5.38 3.02 14.20
CA LYS A 78 5.91 4.27 13.64
C LYS A 78 6.00 5.36 14.71
N ARG A 79 6.96 6.25 14.57
CA ARG A 79 6.97 7.56 15.24
C ARG A 79 6.31 8.57 14.31
N SER A 80 5.54 9.49 14.84
CA SER A 80 4.89 10.55 14.05
C SER A 80 5.42 11.93 14.41
N ILE A 81 5.57 12.77 13.40
CA ILE A 81 5.83 14.19 13.52
C ILE A 81 4.89 14.98 12.61
N THR A 82 4.58 16.21 12.97
CA THR A 82 3.80 17.12 12.14
C THR A 82 4.68 18.16 11.48
N VAL A 83 4.61 18.25 10.12
CA VAL A 83 5.37 19.21 9.33
C VAL A 83 4.50 19.76 8.21
N ASP A 84 4.47 21.08 8.06
CA ASP A 84 3.82 21.73 6.91
C ASP A 84 4.82 21.84 5.75
N ILE A 85 4.80 20.88 4.84
CA ILE A 85 5.66 20.84 3.67
C ILE A 85 5.34 21.94 2.63
N SER A 86 4.24 22.67 2.78
CA SER A 86 3.96 23.82 1.92
C SER A 86 4.81 25.04 2.27
N LYS A 87 5.47 25.03 3.44
CA LYS A 87 6.33 26.10 3.93
C LYS A 87 7.81 25.77 3.72
N PRO A 88 8.65 26.77 3.40
CA PRO A 88 10.09 26.55 3.22
C PRO A 88 10.74 25.88 4.43
N GLU A 89 10.39 26.28 5.65
CA GLU A 89 10.93 25.70 6.89
C GLU A 89 10.56 24.21 7.02
N GLY A 90 9.34 23.84 6.62
CA GLY A 90 8.89 22.46 6.61
C GLY A 90 9.62 21.63 5.55
N GLN A 91 9.88 22.20 4.38
CA GLN A 91 10.67 21.54 3.32
C GLN A 91 12.12 21.31 3.79
N ASP A 92 12.71 22.27 4.51
CA ASP A 92 14.04 22.12 5.08
C ASP A 92 14.12 21.01 6.13
N ILE A 93 13.09 20.89 6.98
CA ILE A 93 13.00 19.78 7.93
C ILE A 93 12.94 18.44 7.20
N ILE A 94 12.13 18.32 6.14
CA ILE A 94 12.05 17.08 5.36
C ILE A 94 13.37 16.75 4.68
N ARG A 95 14.07 17.74 4.10
CA ARG A 95 15.40 17.52 3.49
C ARG A 95 16.42 17.02 4.52
N GLN A 96 16.40 17.58 5.73
CA GLN A 96 17.28 17.11 6.82
C GLN A 96 16.97 15.68 7.24
N LEU A 97 15.68 15.34 7.38
CA LEU A 97 15.25 13.97 7.70
C LEU A 97 15.60 12.99 6.58
N ALA A 98 15.41 13.37 5.32
CA ALA A 98 15.77 12.54 4.17
C ALA A 98 17.27 12.25 4.10
N LYS A 99 18.12 13.23 4.45
CA LYS A 99 19.58 13.05 4.53
C LYS A 99 19.98 11.96 5.52
N GLU A 100 19.23 11.81 6.60
CA GLU A 100 19.45 10.83 7.66
C GLU A 100 18.66 9.52 7.45
N SER A 101 17.90 9.42 6.36
CA SER A 101 17.06 8.26 6.06
C SER A 101 17.64 7.42 4.92
N ASP A 102 17.39 6.13 4.97
CA ASP A 102 17.74 5.17 3.93
C ASP A 102 16.68 5.12 2.84
N VAL A 103 15.42 5.28 3.25
CA VAL A 103 14.25 5.12 2.39
C VAL A 103 13.31 6.31 2.58
N VAL A 104 12.78 6.83 1.48
CA VAL A 104 11.63 7.75 1.45
C VAL A 104 10.47 7.05 0.77
N ILE A 105 9.28 7.10 1.38
CA ILE A 105 8.04 6.58 0.80
C ILE A 105 7.05 7.74 0.68
N GLU A 106 6.44 7.91 -0.50
CA GLU A 106 5.42 8.93 -0.72
C GLU A 106 4.30 8.43 -1.64
N ASN A 107 3.13 9.07 -1.60
CA ASN A 107 2.02 8.80 -2.50
C ASN A 107 1.26 10.07 -2.91
N TYR A 108 2.01 11.13 -3.18
CA TYR A 108 1.49 12.36 -3.74
C TYR A 108 1.18 12.20 -5.23
N LYS A 109 0.44 13.15 -5.80
CA LYS A 109 0.23 13.20 -7.24
C LYS A 109 1.56 13.41 -7.95
N VAL A 110 1.68 12.82 -9.13
CA VAL A 110 2.87 12.98 -9.99
C VAL A 110 3.26 14.44 -10.13
N GLY A 111 4.53 14.76 -9.80
CA GLY A 111 5.09 16.12 -9.87
C GLY A 111 4.78 17.02 -8.68
N ASP A 112 3.92 16.63 -7.74
CA ASP A 112 3.55 17.50 -6.61
C ASP A 112 4.72 17.78 -5.66
N LEU A 113 5.59 16.82 -5.42
CA LEU A 113 6.74 17.00 -4.53
C LEU A 113 7.90 17.75 -5.20
N ALA A 114 7.98 17.74 -6.53
CA ALA A 114 9.00 18.47 -7.28
C ALA A 114 8.96 19.99 -7.03
N LYS A 115 7.75 20.55 -6.91
CA LYS A 115 7.57 21.99 -6.60
C LYS A 115 8.14 22.41 -5.23
N TYR A 116 8.36 21.43 -4.36
CA TYR A 116 8.93 21.63 -3.02
C TYR A 116 10.40 21.20 -2.91
N GLY A 117 10.97 20.64 -3.98
CA GLY A 117 12.30 20.04 -3.97
C GLY A 117 12.39 18.83 -3.04
N LEU A 118 11.31 18.04 -2.98
CA LEU A 118 11.17 16.82 -2.16
C LEU A 118 10.95 15.57 -3.03
N ASP A 119 11.07 15.68 -4.34
CA ASP A 119 11.07 14.58 -5.28
C ASP A 119 12.42 13.83 -5.30
N TYR A 120 12.44 12.68 -5.97
CA TYR A 120 13.65 11.85 -6.03
C TYR A 120 14.87 12.59 -6.54
N GLU A 121 14.75 13.33 -7.66
CA GLU A 121 15.87 14.01 -8.28
C GLU A 121 16.47 15.08 -7.36
N SER A 122 15.64 15.78 -6.59
CA SER A 122 16.08 16.78 -5.60
C SER A 122 16.72 16.13 -4.39
N LEU A 123 16.11 15.08 -3.82
CA LEU A 123 16.63 14.44 -2.62
C LEU A 123 17.89 13.61 -2.89
N LYS A 124 18.01 13.02 -4.08
CA LYS A 124 19.21 12.30 -4.53
C LYS A 124 20.48 13.18 -4.53
N GLN A 125 20.34 14.49 -4.76
CA GLN A 125 21.48 15.42 -4.70
C GLN A 125 22.09 15.50 -3.29
N ILE A 126 21.28 15.33 -2.26
CA ILE A 126 21.71 15.42 -0.86
C ILE A 126 21.96 14.04 -0.22
N LYS A 127 21.41 12.98 -0.80
CA LYS A 127 21.55 11.58 -0.38
C LYS A 127 21.66 10.68 -1.61
N PRO A 128 22.85 10.54 -2.23
CA PRO A 128 23.03 9.80 -3.50
C PRO A 128 22.63 8.32 -3.45
N ASP A 129 22.71 7.69 -2.29
CA ASP A 129 22.35 6.30 -2.05
C ASP A 129 20.90 6.14 -1.54
N LEU A 130 20.06 7.17 -1.70
CA LEU A 130 18.67 7.16 -1.27
C LEU A 130 17.84 6.15 -2.08
N ILE A 131 17.05 5.35 -1.37
CA ILE A 131 15.96 4.56 -1.96
C ILE A 131 14.69 5.39 -1.86
N TYR A 132 14.05 5.65 -2.98
CA TYR A 132 12.84 6.49 -3.04
C TYR A 132 11.70 5.72 -3.70
N CYS A 133 10.60 5.53 -2.98
CA CYS A 133 9.43 4.78 -3.46
C CYS A 133 8.24 5.73 -3.61
N SER A 134 7.83 5.98 -4.86
CA SER A 134 6.60 6.67 -5.21
C SER A 134 5.49 5.69 -5.46
N ILE A 135 4.36 5.82 -4.75
CA ILE A 135 3.20 4.95 -4.89
C ILE A 135 2.06 5.78 -5.47
N THR A 136 1.61 5.43 -6.69
CA THR A 136 0.54 6.16 -7.38
C THR A 136 -0.48 5.20 -7.97
N GLY A 137 -1.62 5.70 -8.45
CA GLY A 137 -2.65 4.88 -9.06
C GLY A 137 -2.21 4.22 -10.37
N PHE A 138 -1.43 4.95 -11.19
CA PHE A 138 -1.14 4.57 -12.58
C PHE A 138 0.34 4.69 -12.96
N GLY A 139 1.24 4.85 -12.00
CA GLY A 139 2.67 5.06 -12.24
C GLY A 139 3.01 6.52 -12.57
N GLN A 140 4.30 6.79 -12.71
CA GLN A 140 4.84 8.14 -12.95
C GLN A 140 4.80 8.54 -14.43
N THR A 141 4.56 7.58 -15.33
CA THR A 141 4.55 7.77 -16.78
C THR A 141 3.27 7.21 -17.40
N GLY A 142 3.06 7.49 -18.68
CA GLY A 142 1.91 6.98 -19.41
C GLY A 142 0.68 7.89 -19.37
N PRO A 143 -0.40 7.52 -20.10
CA PRO A 143 -1.53 8.41 -20.36
C PRO A 143 -2.37 8.73 -19.12
N TYR A 144 -2.30 7.90 -18.08
CA TYR A 144 -3.08 8.06 -16.85
C TYR A 144 -2.25 8.53 -15.64
N ALA A 145 -0.97 8.80 -15.79
CA ALA A 145 -0.08 9.21 -14.70
C ALA A 145 -0.63 10.39 -13.87
N HIS A 146 -1.33 11.33 -14.49
CA HIS A 146 -1.91 12.51 -13.84
C HIS A 146 -3.24 12.23 -13.10
N ARG A 147 -3.82 11.04 -13.28
CA ARG A 147 -5.12 10.69 -12.65
C ARG A 147 -4.91 10.18 -11.23
N PRO A 148 -5.81 10.54 -10.30
CA PRO A 148 -5.86 9.85 -9.01
C PRO A 148 -6.34 8.41 -9.22
N GLY A 149 -5.73 7.46 -8.54
CA GLY A 149 -6.16 6.06 -8.50
C GLY A 149 -6.39 5.66 -7.07
N TYR A 150 -7.63 5.24 -6.77
CA TYR A 150 -8.01 4.66 -5.49
C TYR A 150 -8.33 3.18 -5.69
N ASP A 151 -8.20 2.39 -4.63
CA ASP A 151 -8.41 0.94 -4.61
C ASP A 151 -9.62 0.47 -5.43
N PHE A 152 -10.78 1.08 -5.20
CA PHE A 152 -12.03 0.69 -5.87
C PHE A 152 -11.96 0.82 -7.41
N ILE A 153 -11.43 1.94 -7.91
CA ILE A 153 -11.27 2.18 -9.36
C ILE A 153 -10.26 1.20 -9.93
N ILE A 154 -9.19 0.94 -9.20
CA ILE A 154 -8.12 0.02 -9.63
C ILE A 154 -8.61 -1.42 -9.67
N GLN A 155 -9.41 -1.89 -8.70
CA GLN A 155 -10.03 -3.20 -8.76
C GLN A 155 -10.92 -3.35 -10.01
N GLY A 156 -11.67 -2.30 -10.37
CA GLY A 156 -12.49 -2.30 -11.59
C GLY A 156 -11.66 -2.34 -12.86
N MET A 157 -10.69 -1.42 -13.00
CA MET A 157 -9.86 -1.31 -14.20
C MET A 157 -8.89 -2.48 -14.38
N GLY A 158 -8.35 -3.01 -13.30
CA GLY A 158 -7.43 -4.16 -13.30
C GLY A 158 -8.12 -5.52 -13.46
N GLY A 159 -9.44 -5.56 -13.66
CA GLY A 159 -10.17 -6.79 -13.96
C GLY A 159 -10.58 -7.62 -12.73
N PHE A 160 -10.14 -7.26 -11.52
CA PHE A 160 -10.43 -8.03 -10.30
C PHE A 160 -11.95 -8.18 -10.06
N MET A 161 -12.69 -7.09 -10.22
CA MET A 161 -14.15 -7.12 -10.01
C MET A 161 -14.87 -8.01 -11.03
N SER A 162 -14.36 -8.14 -12.25
CA SER A 162 -14.98 -8.94 -13.29
C SER A 162 -15.01 -10.44 -12.98
N VAL A 163 -14.11 -10.90 -12.12
CA VAL A 163 -13.99 -12.31 -11.70
C VAL A 163 -14.43 -12.56 -10.26
N THR A 164 -14.88 -11.50 -9.56
CA THR A 164 -15.29 -11.56 -8.16
C THR A 164 -16.80 -11.34 -8.03
N GLY A 165 -17.47 -12.15 -7.23
CA GLY A 165 -18.91 -12.09 -6.99
C GLY A 165 -19.59 -13.45 -7.24
N GLU A 166 -20.92 -13.45 -7.22
CA GLU A 166 -21.72 -14.63 -7.55
C GLU A 166 -21.42 -15.16 -8.95
N ALA A 167 -21.56 -16.47 -9.16
CA ALA A 167 -21.39 -17.08 -10.48
C ALA A 167 -22.32 -16.42 -11.51
N GLU A 168 -21.86 -16.30 -12.76
CA GLU A 168 -22.59 -15.53 -13.79
C GLU A 168 -23.95 -16.11 -14.17
N ASP A 169 -24.16 -17.40 -13.92
CA ASP A 169 -25.42 -18.12 -14.17
C ASP A 169 -26.46 -17.95 -13.05
N VAL A 170 -26.11 -17.27 -11.96
CA VAL A 170 -27.06 -16.93 -10.89
C VAL A 170 -27.83 -15.67 -11.26
N GLU A 171 -29.15 -15.70 -11.14
CA GLU A 171 -30.03 -14.56 -11.44
C GLU A 171 -29.67 -13.35 -10.52
N GLY A 172 -29.42 -12.18 -11.11
CA GLY A 172 -29.04 -10.97 -10.41
C GLY A 172 -27.54 -10.86 -10.07
N ALA A 173 -26.73 -11.85 -10.45
CA ALA A 173 -25.28 -11.82 -10.25
C ALA A 173 -24.61 -10.62 -10.94
N SER A 174 -23.68 -9.98 -10.26
CA SER A 174 -22.94 -8.83 -10.79
C SER A 174 -21.48 -8.82 -10.31
N PRO A 175 -20.57 -8.15 -11.02
CA PRO A 175 -19.22 -7.91 -10.56
C PRO A 175 -19.19 -7.22 -9.20
N GLN A 176 -18.31 -7.69 -8.31
CA GLN A 176 -18.18 -7.15 -6.96
C GLN A 176 -16.73 -6.80 -6.65
N LYS A 177 -16.53 -5.75 -5.87
CA LYS A 177 -15.21 -5.47 -5.29
C LYS A 177 -14.92 -6.41 -4.12
N SER A 178 -13.65 -6.58 -3.80
CA SER A 178 -13.27 -7.16 -2.50
C SER A 178 -13.78 -6.30 -1.34
N GLY A 179 -14.18 -6.93 -0.24
CA GLY A 179 -14.51 -6.24 1.01
C GLY A 179 -13.29 -5.50 1.63
N VAL A 180 -12.09 -6.01 1.37
CA VAL A 180 -10.82 -5.40 1.77
C VAL A 180 -10.29 -4.55 0.62
N ALA A 181 -9.58 -3.47 0.90
CA ALA A 181 -8.88 -2.64 -0.09
C ALA A 181 -7.66 -3.38 -0.65
N ILE A 182 -7.94 -4.39 -1.50
CA ILE A 182 -6.98 -5.42 -1.91
C ILE A 182 -5.87 -4.83 -2.79
N ALA A 183 -6.20 -3.88 -3.67
CA ALA A 183 -5.24 -3.23 -4.56
C ALA A 183 -4.22 -2.42 -3.74
N ASP A 184 -4.67 -1.66 -2.74
CA ASP A 184 -3.79 -0.93 -1.82
C ASP A 184 -2.89 -1.85 -1.01
N ILE A 185 -3.46 -2.91 -0.40
CA ILE A 185 -2.72 -3.85 0.45
C ILE A 185 -1.61 -4.55 -0.36
N PHE A 186 -1.93 -5.10 -1.52
CA PHE A 186 -0.92 -5.74 -2.36
C PHE A 186 0.11 -4.74 -2.87
N THR A 187 -0.29 -3.52 -3.23
CA THR A 187 0.66 -2.49 -3.61
C THR A 187 1.65 -2.18 -2.48
N GLY A 188 1.17 -2.06 -1.24
CA GLY A 188 2.05 -1.90 -0.08
C GLY A 188 2.99 -3.08 0.13
N MET A 189 2.53 -4.32 -0.11
CA MET A 189 3.37 -5.52 -0.04
C MET A 189 4.43 -5.55 -1.14
N TYR A 190 4.05 -5.26 -2.40
CA TYR A 190 5.00 -5.16 -3.51
C TYR A 190 6.01 -4.04 -3.30
N ALA A 191 5.57 -2.87 -2.80
CA ALA A 191 6.46 -1.76 -2.45
C ALA A 191 7.47 -2.17 -1.36
N SER A 192 7.03 -2.89 -0.31
CA SER A 192 7.92 -3.42 0.72
C SER A 192 8.97 -4.36 0.12
N THR A 193 8.56 -5.26 -0.78
CA THR A 193 9.47 -6.20 -1.46
C THR A 193 10.47 -5.46 -2.35
N ALA A 194 10.01 -4.47 -3.13
CA ALA A 194 10.88 -3.67 -3.99
C ALA A 194 11.91 -2.84 -3.18
N ILE A 195 11.48 -2.26 -2.05
CA ILE A 195 12.37 -1.54 -1.13
C ILE A 195 13.42 -2.50 -0.56
N LEU A 196 13.04 -3.71 -0.12
CA LEU A 196 13.99 -4.70 0.38
C LEU A 196 15.00 -5.13 -0.70
N ALA A 197 14.56 -5.31 -1.93
CA ALA A 197 15.46 -5.58 -3.06
C ALA A 197 16.41 -4.40 -3.32
N ALA A 198 15.92 -3.16 -3.24
CA ALA A 198 16.75 -1.96 -3.39
C ALA A 198 17.76 -1.80 -2.23
N VAL A 199 17.42 -2.18 -1.00
CA VAL A 199 18.35 -2.23 0.13
C VAL A 199 19.48 -3.22 -0.15
N VAL A 200 19.15 -4.44 -0.59
CA VAL A 200 20.16 -5.44 -0.97
C VAL A 200 21.05 -4.93 -2.10
N HIS A 201 20.48 -4.30 -3.12
CA HIS A 201 21.25 -3.69 -4.21
C HIS A 201 22.22 -2.61 -3.68
N ARG A 202 21.69 -1.68 -2.89
CA ARG A 202 22.50 -0.61 -2.29
C ARG A 202 23.64 -1.14 -1.42
N ASP A 203 23.39 -2.18 -0.63
CA ASP A 203 24.41 -2.76 0.25
C ASP A 203 25.58 -3.40 -0.55
N HIS A 204 25.31 -3.83 -1.80
CA HIS A 204 26.34 -4.38 -2.69
C HIS A 204 27.03 -3.33 -3.56
N THR A 205 26.32 -2.29 -3.97
CA THR A 205 26.78 -1.33 -4.98
C THR A 205 27.11 0.06 -4.43
N GLY A 206 26.50 0.41 -3.29
CA GLY A 206 26.49 1.78 -2.75
C GLY A 206 25.48 2.70 -3.46
N GLU A 207 24.66 2.20 -4.40
CA GLU A 207 23.74 3.01 -5.19
C GLU A 207 22.30 2.87 -4.70
N GLY A 208 21.61 4.03 -4.50
CA GLY A 208 20.20 4.09 -4.24
C GLY A 208 19.37 3.81 -5.50
N GLN A 209 18.05 3.65 -5.32
CA GLN A 209 17.12 3.38 -6.43
C GLN A 209 15.84 4.19 -6.31
N TYR A 210 15.29 4.58 -7.46
CA TYR A 210 13.93 5.06 -7.59
C TYR A 210 12.98 3.90 -7.90
N ILE A 211 11.89 3.81 -7.15
CA ILE A 211 10.86 2.78 -7.29
C ILE A 211 9.56 3.50 -7.68
N ASP A 212 9.09 3.26 -8.91
CA ASP A 212 7.77 3.66 -9.38
C ASP A 212 6.79 2.51 -9.14
N MET A 213 5.91 2.64 -8.16
CA MET A 213 4.95 1.62 -7.75
C MET A 213 3.54 2.06 -8.13
N SER A 214 2.96 1.37 -9.11
CA SER A 214 1.61 1.61 -9.60
C SER A 214 0.60 0.64 -8.99
N LEU A 215 -0.51 1.16 -8.48
CA LEU A 215 -1.62 0.32 -8.01
C LEU A 215 -2.18 -0.55 -9.13
N LEU A 216 -2.30 0.02 -10.36
CA LEU A 216 -2.83 -0.73 -11.50
C LEU A 216 -1.93 -1.88 -11.91
N ASP A 217 -0.61 -1.65 -11.99
CA ASP A 217 0.35 -2.70 -12.36
C ASP A 217 0.34 -3.82 -11.33
N THR A 218 0.29 -3.47 -10.04
CA THR A 218 0.16 -4.42 -8.95
C THR A 218 -1.16 -5.21 -9.06
N GLN A 219 -2.27 -4.55 -9.34
CA GLN A 219 -3.56 -5.22 -9.49
C GLN A 219 -3.55 -6.21 -10.66
N VAL A 220 -2.93 -5.83 -11.79
CA VAL A 220 -2.76 -6.74 -12.94
C VAL A 220 -1.88 -7.94 -12.57
N ALA A 221 -0.81 -7.72 -11.83
CA ALA A 221 0.05 -8.81 -11.34
C ALA A 221 -0.71 -9.77 -10.40
N VAL A 222 -1.59 -9.24 -9.54
CA VAL A 222 -2.42 -10.04 -8.61
C VAL A 222 -3.44 -10.91 -9.34
N MET A 223 -3.86 -10.55 -10.57
CA MET A 223 -4.71 -11.42 -11.40
C MET A 223 -4.03 -12.73 -11.79
N ALA A 224 -2.71 -12.80 -11.75
CA ALA A 224 -1.87 -14.02 -11.83
C ALA A 224 -2.38 -15.07 -12.84
N ASN A 225 -2.87 -16.21 -12.33
CA ASN A 225 -3.36 -17.33 -13.13
C ASN A 225 -4.58 -16.98 -14.01
N VAL A 226 -5.42 -16.04 -13.58
CA VAL A 226 -6.59 -15.59 -14.35
C VAL A 226 -6.14 -14.86 -15.61
N SER A 227 -5.19 -13.91 -15.48
CA SER A 227 -4.58 -13.23 -16.62
C SER A 227 -3.84 -14.19 -17.54
N SER A 228 -3.07 -15.14 -16.97
CA SER A 228 -2.36 -16.16 -17.74
C SER A 228 -3.31 -17.07 -18.53
N ALA A 229 -4.44 -17.47 -17.93
CA ALA A 229 -5.46 -18.26 -18.61
C ALA A 229 -6.03 -17.51 -19.82
N TYR A 230 -6.38 -16.23 -19.66
CA TYR A 230 -6.85 -15.40 -20.76
C TYR A 230 -5.80 -15.26 -21.88
N LEU A 231 -4.56 -14.95 -21.55
CA LEU A 231 -3.48 -14.79 -22.51
C LEU A 231 -3.16 -16.08 -23.27
N THR A 232 -3.42 -17.23 -22.66
CA THR A 232 -3.16 -18.56 -23.28
C THR A 232 -4.33 -19.02 -24.15
N SER A 233 -5.57 -18.81 -23.72
CA SER A 233 -6.74 -19.35 -24.39
C SER A 233 -7.48 -18.33 -25.27
N GLY A 234 -7.36 -17.04 -24.96
CA GLY A 234 -8.19 -15.97 -25.52
C GLY A 234 -9.62 -15.92 -24.92
N GLU A 235 -9.95 -16.85 -24.00
CA GLU A 235 -11.26 -16.88 -23.38
C GLU A 235 -11.34 -15.87 -22.23
N ILE A 236 -12.39 -15.04 -22.26
CA ILE A 236 -12.60 -14.02 -21.21
C ILE A 236 -12.96 -14.73 -19.90
N PRO A 237 -12.20 -14.48 -18.81
CA PRO A 237 -12.50 -15.04 -17.50
C PRO A 237 -13.87 -14.57 -17.01
N ARG A 238 -14.62 -15.49 -16.41
CA ARG A 238 -15.95 -15.22 -15.84
C ARG A 238 -15.98 -15.45 -14.34
N ARG A 239 -17.02 -14.98 -13.67
CA ARG A 239 -17.24 -15.25 -12.25
C ARG A 239 -17.73 -16.69 -12.06
N TRP A 240 -17.11 -17.36 -11.08
CA TRP A 240 -17.45 -18.74 -10.70
C TRP A 240 -18.04 -18.84 -9.29
N GLY A 241 -18.27 -17.70 -8.61
CA GLY A 241 -18.62 -17.70 -7.19
C GLY A 241 -17.51 -18.35 -6.37
N ASN A 242 -17.85 -19.37 -5.60
CA ASN A 242 -16.89 -20.14 -4.80
C ASN A 242 -16.29 -21.34 -5.55
N ALA A 243 -16.65 -21.57 -6.81
CA ALA A 243 -16.07 -22.61 -7.63
C ALA A 243 -14.78 -22.17 -8.32
N SER A 244 -14.00 -23.12 -8.83
CA SER A 244 -12.81 -22.86 -9.64
C SER A 244 -12.88 -23.64 -10.95
N PRO A 245 -12.66 -22.98 -12.11
CA PRO A 245 -12.64 -23.69 -13.39
C PRO A 245 -11.38 -24.55 -13.58
N ILE A 246 -10.33 -24.29 -12.82
CA ILE A 246 -9.00 -24.88 -13.00
C ILE A 246 -8.76 -26.02 -12.02
N ILE A 247 -9.27 -25.88 -10.80
CA ILE A 247 -9.08 -26.86 -9.72
C ILE A 247 -10.37 -27.67 -9.61
N ARG A 248 -10.44 -28.75 -10.38
CA ARG A 248 -11.52 -29.75 -10.28
C ARG A 248 -11.11 -30.82 -9.28
N SER A 249 -11.18 -30.55 -7.99
CA SER A 249 -11.22 -31.62 -7.00
C SER A 249 -12.64 -31.69 -6.45
N GLU A 250 -13.32 -32.81 -6.69
CA GLU A 250 -14.65 -33.10 -6.13
C GLU A 250 -14.61 -33.05 -4.59
N GLU A 251 -13.44 -33.25 -4.01
CA GLU A 251 -13.21 -33.20 -2.57
C GLU A 251 -13.31 -31.78 -1.98
N HIS A 252 -12.85 -30.74 -2.68
CA HIS A 252 -12.90 -29.36 -2.17
C HIS A 252 -14.29 -28.70 -2.29
N THR A 253 -15.13 -29.10 -3.23
CA THR A 253 -16.48 -28.58 -3.36
C THR A 253 -17.42 -29.10 -2.26
N SER A 254 -17.23 -30.33 -1.78
CA SER A 254 -18.00 -30.91 -0.68
C SER A 254 -17.61 -30.33 0.69
N GLU A 255 -16.33 -30.02 0.92
CA GLU A 255 -15.88 -29.39 2.16
C GLU A 255 -16.31 -27.93 2.29
N LEU A 256 -16.26 -27.14 1.20
CA LEU A 256 -16.73 -25.75 1.21
C LEU A 256 -18.25 -25.65 1.35
N GLN A 257 -19.02 -26.59 0.81
CA GLN A 257 -20.46 -26.65 1.01
C GLN A 257 -20.84 -27.03 2.44
N SER A 258 -20.03 -27.83 3.13
CA SER A 258 -20.21 -28.16 4.55
C SER A 258 -19.80 -27.01 5.48
N GLN A 259 -18.87 -26.14 5.06
CA GLN A 259 -18.44 -24.95 5.82
C GLN A 259 -19.38 -23.75 5.67
N SER A 260 -20.23 -23.71 4.63
CA SER A 260 -21.25 -22.65 4.49
C SER A 260 -22.33 -22.70 5.58
N THR A 261 -22.29 -23.73 6.44
CA THR A 261 -23.17 -23.89 7.62
C THR A 261 -22.53 -23.32 8.91
N ILE A 262 -21.32 -22.79 8.87
CA ILE A 262 -20.77 -22.00 10.00
C ILE A 262 -21.26 -20.56 9.82
N SER A 263 -22.56 -20.44 10.07
CA SER A 263 -23.28 -19.20 10.16
C SER A 263 -23.01 -18.51 11.50
N TYR A 264 -22.92 -17.22 11.46
CA TYR A 264 -23.46 -16.25 12.41
C TYR A 264 -23.79 -16.82 13.82
N ALA A 265 -22.82 -16.82 14.72
CA ALA A 265 -23.01 -16.79 16.16
C ALA A 265 -22.22 -15.61 16.73
#